data_ddc7ef2985f1d2fd5de44fe1975a7514
#
_entry.id   ddc7ef2985f1d2fd5de44fe1975a7514
#
_cell.length_a   1.000
_cell.length_b   1.000
_cell.length_c   1.000
_cell.angle_alpha   90.00
_cell.angle_beta   90.00
_cell.angle_gamma   90.00
#
_symmetry.space_group_name_H-M   'P 1'
#
loop_
_entity.id
_entity.type
_entity.pdbx_description
1 polymer ?
#
loop_
_entity_poly.entity_id
_entity_poly.type
_entity_poly.pdbx_seq_one_letter_code
_entity_poly.pdbx_strand_id
1 'polypeptide(L)'
;MRKKILLPISLFLALPTLVFSQTSRLNLAAPYLGLGAYSKQQVDVFSYLSNQAALAQIKDAGAGVYGERRFSLSETSQYAASVVIPTKQGNFGINMKYFGFTDYNENQISLAYGRSLGKKVDIGAQFNYYGYKIPSYVNDNAVNFEIGLITHLTDKLNAGIHVYNPIGGKFSKTDEQLKSAYKLGLGYDASDKFFVSGEIVKEEDYPVNVNAGIQYRFMKQLFARAGISSATSLAYGGVGVSWNNFRLDISGSYHPQLGWSPGLLLIMNFGKKEIHVDGQKQ
;
A
#
# COMPACT_ATOMS: atom_id res chain seq x y z
N MET A 1 39.19 -63.83 9.68
CA MET A 1 39.26 -62.37 9.76
C MET A 1 37.91 -61.78 9.42
N ARG A 2 37.09 -61.39 10.40
CA ARG A 2 35.77 -60.73 10.19
C ARG A 2 35.96 -59.23 10.24
N LYS A 3 35.77 -58.54 9.11
CA LYS A 3 35.75 -57.06 9.04
C LYS A 3 34.42 -56.55 9.60
N LYS A 4 34.44 -55.80 10.70
CA LYS A 4 33.33 -55.03 11.24
C LYS A 4 33.19 -53.77 10.40
N ILE A 5 32.05 -53.64 9.70
CA ILE A 5 31.66 -52.41 9.01
C ILE A 5 30.97 -51.53 10.05
N LEU A 6 31.63 -50.46 10.44
CA LEU A 6 31.03 -49.37 11.24
C LEU A 6 30.24 -48.48 10.30
N LEU A 7 28.91 -48.48 10.43
CA LEU A 7 28.01 -47.53 9.78
C LEU A 7 28.05 -46.20 10.60
N PRO A 8 28.34 -45.04 10.00
CA PRO A 8 28.20 -43.80 10.69
C PRO A 8 26.72 -43.44 10.79
N ILE A 9 26.18 -43.39 12.00
CA ILE A 9 24.88 -42.83 12.30
C ILE A 9 24.99 -41.32 12.18
N SER A 10 24.56 -40.77 11.03
CA SER A 10 24.39 -39.35 10.83
C SER A 10 23.18 -38.87 11.65
N LEU A 11 23.44 -38.30 12.82
CA LEU A 11 22.44 -37.63 13.63
C LEU A 11 22.01 -36.34 12.93
N PHE A 12 20.91 -36.39 12.19
CA PHE A 12 20.24 -35.22 11.64
C PHE A 12 19.70 -34.44 12.81
N LEU A 13 20.41 -33.40 13.23
CA LEU A 13 19.87 -32.36 14.12
C LEU A 13 18.78 -31.61 13.32
N ALA A 14 17.52 -31.97 13.50
CA ALA A 14 16.39 -31.17 13.09
C ALA A 14 16.36 -29.90 13.99
N LEU A 15 17.01 -28.84 13.54
CA LEU A 15 16.80 -27.50 14.11
C LEU A 15 15.33 -27.17 13.88
N PRO A 16 14.55 -26.84 14.92
CA PRO A 16 13.21 -26.31 14.71
C PRO A 16 13.36 -24.99 13.98
N THR A 17 12.96 -24.94 12.71
CA THR A 17 12.75 -23.70 12.02
C THR A 17 11.58 -23.04 12.73
N LEU A 18 11.87 -21.97 13.47
CA LEU A 18 10.84 -21.09 14.02
C LEU A 18 10.09 -20.53 12.81
N VAL A 19 8.96 -21.13 12.49
CA VAL A 19 8.00 -20.60 11.53
C VAL A 19 7.38 -19.40 12.23
N PHE A 20 7.91 -18.20 11.98
CA PHE A 20 7.25 -16.98 12.37
C PHE A 20 5.95 -16.88 11.57
N SER A 21 4.83 -17.02 12.26
CA SER A 21 3.53 -16.70 11.70
C SER A 21 3.56 -15.24 11.26
N GLN A 22 3.38 -15.01 9.97
CA GLN A 22 3.33 -13.66 9.42
C GLN A 22 1.94 -13.11 9.74
N THR A 23 1.84 -12.30 10.76
CA THR A 23 0.69 -11.41 10.90
C THR A 23 0.83 -10.37 9.81
N SER A 24 0.30 -10.68 8.66
CA SER A 24 0.52 -9.87 7.47
C SER A 24 -0.28 -8.58 7.62
N ARG A 25 0.44 -7.47 7.74
CA ARG A 25 -0.11 -6.17 7.41
C ARG A 25 -0.68 -6.26 6.01
N LEU A 26 -1.99 -5.99 5.85
CA LEU A 26 -2.63 -5.92 4.54
C LEU A 26 -2.01 -4.77 3.74
N ASN A 27 -0.95 -5.08 3.02
CA ASN A 27 -0.25 -4.09 2.20
C ASN A 27 -1.19 -3.57 1.12
N LEU A 28 -0.98 -2.31 0.77
CA LEU A 28 -1.63 -1.73 -0.37
C LEU A 28 -1.17 -2.44 -1.66
N ALA A 29 -1.99 -2.33 -2.68
CA ALA A 29 -1.72 -2.82 -4.03
C ALA A 29 -0.31 -2.52 -4.54
N ALA A 30 0.27 -3.45 -5.28
CA ALA A 30 1.58 -3.30 -5.90
C ALA A 30 1.78 -1.94 -6.61
N PRO A 31 0.81 -1.37 -7.35
CA PRO A 31 0.95 -0.07 -8.02
C PRO A 31 1.23 1.12 -7.11
N TYR A 32 1.07 0.98 -5.80
CA TYR A 32 1.34 2.03 -4.82
C TYR A 32 2.62 1.81 -4.02
N LEU A 33 3.32 0.69 -4.24
CA LEU A 33 4.62 0.44 -3.60
C LEU A 33 5.64 1.44 -4.13
N GLY A 34 6.15 2.29 -3.24
CA GLY A 34 7.13 3.31 -3.57
C GLY A 34 6.60 4.51 -4.37
N LEU A 35 5.36 4.48 -4.91
CA LEU A 35 4.81 5.56 -5.71
C LEU A 35 3.69 6.36 -5.03
N GLY A 36 2.99 5.74 -4.08
CA GLY A 36 1.65 6.16 -3.68
C GLY A 36 1.50 7.45 -2.88
N ALA A 37 2.57 8.07 -2.37
CA ALA A 37 2.43 9.18 -1.44
C ALA A 37 3.37 10.36 -1.66
N TYR A 38 4.37 10.27 -2.53
CA TYR A 38 5.47 11.23 -2.59
C TYR A 38 5.51 12.07 -3.87
N SER A 39 4.44 12.04 -4.67
CA SER A 39 4.32 12.85 -5.87
C SER A 39 2.98 13.58 -5.89
N LYS A 40 3.00 14.86 -6.27
CA LYS A 40 1.79 15.66 -6.51
C LYS A 40 1.01 15.19 -7.74
N GLN A 41 1.63 14.40 -8.62
CA GLN A 41 1.00 13.87 -9.84
C GLN A 41 0.17 12.61 -9.58
N GLN A 42 0.41 11.93 -8.45
CA GLN A 42 -0.30 10.71 -8.08
C GLN A 42 -0.91 10.86 -6.68
N VAL A 43 -1.88 11.76 -6.56
CA VAL A 43 -2.71 11.88 -5.36
C VAL A 43 -4.10 11.39 -5.72
N ASP A 44 -4.53 10.31 -5.10
CA ASP A 44 -5.84 9.69 -5.31
C ASP A 44 -6.38 9.08 -4.01
N VAL A 45 -7.58 8.52 -4.09
CA VAL A 45 -8.31 7.96 -2.94
C VAL A 45 -7.61 6.79 -2.24
N PHE A 46 -6.53 6.24 -2.81
CA PHE A 46 -5.73 5.19 -2.20
C PHE A 46 -4.34 5.66 -1.73
N SER A 47 -3.90 6.84 -2.14
CA SER A 47 -2.53 7.33 -1.83
C SER A 47 -2.26 7.42 -0.34
N TYR A 48 -3.26 7.80 0.46
CA TYR A 48 -3.12 7.92 1.91
C TYR A 48 -2.91 6.57 2.62
N LEU A 49 -3.19 5.45 1.97
CA LEU A 49 -2.88 4.12 2.51
C LEU A 49 -1.38 3.81 2.47
N SER A 50 -0.60 4.56 1.69
CA SER A 50 0.87 4.48 1.70
C SER A 50 1.48 5.40 2.76
N ASN A 51 0.88 6.59 2.94
CA ASN A 51 1.23 7.57 3.98
C ASN A 51 0.01 8.46 4.22
N GLN A 52 -0.52 8.49 5.43
CA GLN A 52 -1.78 9.17 5.78
C GLN A 52 -1.74 10.67 5.52
N ALA A 53 -0.56 11.29 5.54
CA ALA A 53 -0.41 12.69 5.21
C ALA A 53 -0.79 13.03 3.76
N ALA A 54 -0.70 12.06 2.82
CA ALA A 54 -1.15 12.25 1.44
C ALA A 54 -2.64 12.60 1.34
N LEU A 55 -3.46 12.23 2.34
CA LEU A 55 -4.86 12.59 2.42
C LEU A 55 -5.08 14.11 2.39
N ALA A 56 -4.16 14.87 2.99
CA ALA A 56 -4.22 16.33 3.03
C ALA A 56 -4.18 16.99 1.63
N GLN A 57 -3.61 16.32 0.65
CA GLN A 57 -3.43 16.84 -0.71
C GLN A 57 -4.64 16.57 -1.62
N ILE A 58 -5.61 15.76 -1.20
CA ILE A 58 -6.79 15.40 -1.98
C ILE A 58 -7.76 16.59 -1.97
N LYS A 59 -8.14 17.07 -3.15
CA LYS A 59 -8.98 18.25 -3.33
C LYS A 59 -10.46 17.93 -3.54
N ASP A 60 -10.72 16.81 -4.20
CA ASP A 60 -12.07 16.38 -4.57
C ASP A 60 -12.48 15.14 -3.79
N ALA A 61 -13.75 15.05 -3.44
CA ALA A 61 -14.29 13.82 -2.90
C ALA A 61 -14.22 12.72 -3.97
N GLY A 62 -14.01 11.49 -3.52
CA GLY A 62 -13.89 10.38 -4.44
C GLY A 62 -14.03 9.03 -3.73
N ALA A 63 -14.25 8.01 -4.53
CA ALA A 63 -14.29 6.63 -4.09
C ALA A 63 -13.51 5.74 -5.06
N GLY A 64 -13.03 4.61 -4.57
CA GLY A 64 -12.34 3.65 -5.41
C GLY A 64 -12.47 2.24 -4.90
N VAL A 65 -12.33 1.30 -5.80
CA VAL A 65 -12.25 -0.13 -5.51
C VAL A 65 -11.01 -0.72 -6.19
N TYR A 66 -10.42 -1.68 -5.53
CA TYR A 66 -9.26 -2.42 -6.01
C TYR A 66 -9.47 -3.91 -5.79
N GLY A 67 -9.04 -4.72 -6.76
CA GLY A 67 -8.97 -6.17 -6.64
C GLY A 67 -7.67 -6.70 -7.22
N GLU A 68 -7.03 -7.65 -6.53
CA GLU A 68 -5.83 -8.35 -6.97
C GLU A 68 -5.96 -9.82 -6.65
N ARG A 69 -5.58 -10.67 -7.60
CA ARG A 69 -5.41 -12.11 -7.36
C ARG A 69 -3.92 -12.41 -7.26
N ARG A 70 -3.41 -12.46 -6.03
CA ARG A 70 -1.97 -12.66 -5.79
C ARG A 70 -1.57 -14.05 -6.27
N PHE A 71 -0.47 -14.10 -7.02
CA PHE A 71 0.08 -15.33 -7.60
C PHE A 71 -0.92 -16.11 -8.47
N SER A 72 -1.95 -15.43 -8.99
CA SER A 72 -3.05 -16.04 -9.75
C SER A 72 -3.89 -17.09 -8.97
N LEU A 73 -3.74 -17.14 -7.64
CA LEU A 73 -4.47 -18.04 -6.76
C LEU A 73 -5.71 -17.33 -6.18
N SER A 74 -6.87 -18.01 -6.23
CA SER A 74 -8.13 -17.47 -5.69
C SER A 74 -8.07 -17.26 -4.18
N GLU A 75 -7.35 -18.10 -3.47
CA GLU A 75 -7.19 -18.16 -2.02
C GLU A 75 -6.39 -16.95 -1.48
N THR A 76 -5.58 -16.33 -2.33
CA THR A 76 -4.77 -15.17 -2.00
C THR A 76 -5.31 -13.87 -2.58
N SER A 77 -6.60 -13.85 -2.92
CA SER A 77 -7.27 -12.66 -3.43
C SER A 77 -7.33 -11.56 -2.39
N GLN A 78 -7.08 -10.33 -2.84
CA GLN A 78 -7.13 -9.13 -2.02
C GLN A 78 -8.08 -8.12 -2.65
N TYR A 79 -8.92 -7.50 -1.82
CA TYR A 79 -9.84 -6.46 -2.24
C TYR A 79 -9.70 -5.25 -1.32
N ALA A 80 -9.90 -4.07 -1.87
CA ALA A 80 -9.95 -2.84 -1.09
C ALA A 80 -11.01 -1.89 -1.65
N ALA A 81 -11.63 -1.14 -0.76
CA ALA A 81 -12.49 -0.02 -1.09
C ALA A 81 -12.07 1.19 -0.28
N SER A 82 -12.11 2.36 -0.87
CA SER A 82 -11.73 3.61 -0.21
C SER A 82 -12.68 4.75 -0.61
N VAL A 83 -12.98 5.60 0.35
CA VAL A 83 -13.74 6.85 0.15
C VAL A 83 -12.98 7.97 0.82
N VAL A 84 -12.88 9.11 0.15
CA VAL A 84 -12.26 10.33 0.70
C VAL A 84 -13.21 11.50 0.60
N ILE A 85 -13.28 12.28 1.68
CA ILE A 85 -14.14 13.46 1.81
C ILE A 85 -13.28 14.64 2.27
N PRO A 86 -12.92 15.54 1.34
CA PRO A 86 -12.23 16.78 1.69
C PRO A 86 -13.14 17.74 2.46
N THR A 87 -12.57 18.42 3.46
CA THR A 87 -13.26 19.47 4.21
C THR A 87 -12.33 20.69 4.40
N LYS A 88 -12.89 21.79 4.87
CA LYS A 88 -12.10 23.02 5.16
C LYS A 88 -11.10 22.83 6.32
N GLN A 89 -11.37 21.95 7.24
CA GLN A 89 -10.52 21.70 8.42
C GLN A 89 -9.49 20.59 8.21
N GLY A 90 -9.60 19.82 7.13
CA GLY A 90 -8.78 18.65 6.78
C GLY A 90 -9.62 17.61 6.07
N ASN A 91 -9.00 16.55 5.63
CA ASN A 91 -9.63 15.53 4.81
C ASN A 91 -9.84 14.25 5.60
N PHE A 92 -10.95 13.58 5.37
CA PHE A 92 -11.28 12.31 5.98
C PHE A 92 -11.23 11.20 4.94
N GLY A 93 -10.73 10.03 5.35
CA GLY A 93 -10.69 8.83 4.54
C GLY A 93 -11.25 7.64 5.30
N ILE A 94 -12.04 6.82 4.61
CA ILE A 94 -12.51 5.54 5.13
C ILE A 94 -12.05 4.47 4.14
N ASN A 95 -11.46 3.38 4.63
CA ASN A 95 -11.13 2.24 3.78
C ASN A 95 -11.50 0.93 4.44
N MET A 96 -11.75 -0.04 3.57
CA MET A 96 -11.95 -1.44 3.92
C MET A 96 -11.01 -2.26 3.07
N LYS A 97 -10.35 -3.26 3.68
CA LYS A 97 -9.53 -4.24 2.98
C LYS A 97 -9.99 -5.65 3.39
N TYR A 98 -9.94 -6.55 2.45
CA TYR A 98 -10.21 -7.96 2.64
C TYR A 98 -9.14 -8.77 1.93
N PHE A 99 -8.66 -9.82 2.57
CA PHE A 99 -7.70 -10.78 2.00
C PHE A 99 -8.16 -12.20 2.34
N GLY A 100 -7.94 -13.13 1.41
CA GLY A 100 -8.12 -14.55 1.65
C GLY A 100 -9.39 -15.14 1.05
N PHE A 101 -9.88 -16.22 1.68
CA PHE A 101 -10.97 -17.06 1.22
C PHE A 101 -11.80 -17.61 2.40
N THR A 102 -12.71 -18.56 2.12
CA THR A 102 -13.67 -19.04 3.13
C THR A 102 -13.00 -19.59 4.39
N ASP A 103 -11.89 -20.34 4.25
CA ASP A 103 -11.25 -21.05 5.35
C ASP A 103 -10.14 -20.24 6.04
N TYR A 104 -9.74 -19.10 5.45
CA TYR A 104 -8.86 -18.11 6.05
C TYR A 104 -9.12 -16.75 5.47
N ASN A 105 -9.49 -15.79 6.29
CA ASN A 105 -9.62 -14.41 5.82
C ASN A 105 -9.18 -13.39 6.85
N GLU A 106 -8.72 -12.27 6.32
CA GLU A 106 -8.36 -11.08 7.07
C GLU A 106 -9.20 -9.91 6.58
N ASN A 107 -9.58 -9.05 7.49
CA ASN A 107 -10.29 -7.83 7.17
C ASN A 107 -9.72 -6.66 7.97
N GLN A 108 -9.77 -5.48 7.38
CA GLN A 108 -9.35 -4.24 8.01
C GLN A 108 -10.34 -3.16 7.64
N ILE A 109 -10.82 -2.43 8.64
CA ILE A 109 -11.60 -1.20 8.47
C ILE A 109 -10.82 -0.07 9.10
N SER A 110 -10.70 1.05 8.39
CA SER A 110 -9.87 2.15 8.84
C SER A 110 -10.56 3.49 8.65
N LEU A 111 -10.31 4.38 9.59
CA LEU A 111 -10.70 5.79 9.54
C LEU A 111 -9.44 6.65 9.58
N ALA A 112 -9.27 7.51 8.59
CA ALA A 112 -8.11 8.36 8.43
C ALA A 112 -8.49 9.84 8.44
N TYR A 113 -7.56 10.67 8.91
CA TYR A 113 -7.63 12.11 8.86
C TYR A 113 -6.28 12.66 8.39
N GLY A 114 -6.30 13.65 7.51
CA GLY A 114 -5.10 14.33 7.03
C GLY A 114 -5.33 15.83 6.87
N ARG A 115 -4.28 16.61 7.18
CA ARG A 115 -4.33 18.08 7.12
C ARG A 115 -2.99 18.67 6.73
N SER A 116 -3.03 19.75 5.91
CA SER A 116 -1.85 20.56 5.63
C SER A 116 -1.60 21.57 6.76
N LEU A 117 -0.36 21.64 7.21
CA LEU A 117 0.14 22.65 8.13
C LEU A 117 0.94 23.68 7.31
N GLY A 118 0.23 24.65 6.76
CA GLY A 118 0.78 25.62 5.82
C GLY A 118 1.07 25.02 4.45
N LYS A 119 2.11 25.52 3.76
CA LYS A 119 2.42 25.13 2.37
C LYS A 119 3.45 24.00 2.25
N LYS A 120 4.14 23.65 3.33
CA LYS A 120 5.32 22.79 3.28
C LYS A 120 5.16 21.45 4.01
N VAL A 121 4.16 21.32 4.86
CA VAL A 121 4.03 20.13 5.72
C VAL A 121 2.60 19.63 5.70
N ASP A 122 2.44 18.36 5.44
CA ASP A 122 1.20 17.61 5.58
C ASP A 122 1.36 16.58 6.70
N ILE A 123 0.34 16.43 7.51
CA ILE A 123 0.26 15.40 8.56
C ILE A 123 -0.98 14.56 8.38
N GLY A 124 -0.93 13.34 8.84
CA GLY A 124 -2.09 12.45 8.85
C GLY A 124 -1.99 11.37 9.90
N ALA A 125 -3.14 10.88 10.30
CA ALA A 125 -3.29 9.76 11.21
C ALA A 125 -4.40 8.83 10.71
N GLN A 126 -4.32 7.56 11.06
CA GLN A 126 -5.31 6.56 10.74
C GLN A 126 -5.49 5.61 11.91
N PHE A 127 -6.72 5.32 12.23
CA PHE A 127 -7.11 4.27 13.16
C PHE A 127 -7.56 3.05 12.37
N ASN A 128 -7.12 1.85 12.80
CA ASN A 128 -7.43 0.58 12.15
C ASN A 128 -8.08 -0.37 13.14
N TYR A 129 -9.17 -0.97 12.72
CA TYR A 129 -9.69 -2.21 13.26
C TYR A 129 -9.33 -3.33 12.31
N TYR A 130 -8.56 -4.29 12.80
CA TYR A 130 -8.08 -5.44 12.03
C TYR A 130 -8.62 -6.72 12.64
N GLY A 131 -9.03 -7.67 11.81
CA GLY A 131 -9.48 -8.97 12.25
C GLY A 131 -9.03 -10.08 11.31
N TYR A 132 -8.81 -11.26 11.83
CA TYR A 132 -8.63 -12.47 11.05
C TYR A 132 -9.54 -13.60 11.54
N LYS A 133 -9.88 -14.51 10.63
CA LYS A 133 -10.78 -15.63 10.92
C LYS A 133 -10.29 -16.90 10.24
N ILE A 134 -10.17 -17.96 11.05
CA ILE A 134 -10.05 -19.34 10.63
C ILE A 134 -11.29 -20.07 11.16
N PRO A 135 -12.29 -20.44 10.33
CA PRO A 135 -13.52 -21.06 10.76
C PRO A 135 -13.26 -22.27 11.64
N SER A 136 -14.05 -22.43 12.69
CA SER A 136 -13.95 -23.52 13.68
C SER A 136 -12.66 -23.56 14.50
N TYR A 137 -11.72 -22.64 14.30
CA TYR A 137 -10.45 -22.60 15.02
C TYR A 137 -10.24 -21.29 15.79
N VAL A 138 -10.15 -20.18 15.10
CA VAL A 138 -9.91 -18.88 15.73
C VAL A 138 -10.60 -17.74 14.97
N ASN A 139 -11.08 -16.77 15.74
CA ASN A 139 -11.51 -15.45 15.26
C ASN A 139 -10.98 -14.44 16.25
N ASP A 140 -10.04 -13.61 15.82
CA ASP A 140 -9.40 -12.62 16.68
C ASP A 140 -9.34 -11.25 16.00
N ASN A 141 -9.15 -10.20 16.79
CA ASN A 141 -9.11 -8.83 16.32
C ASN A 141 -8.09 -8.01 17.09
N ALA A 142 -7.62 -6.96 16.47
CA ALA A 142 -6.70 -5.99 17.04
C ALA A 142 -7.06 -4.58 16.58
N VAL A 143 -6.65 -3.60 17.36
CA VAL A 143 -6.70 -2.20 16.99
C VAL A 143 -5.30 -1.62 16.96
N ASN A 144 -5.03 -0.75 16.02
CA ASN A 144 -3.79 -0.01 15.96
C ASN A 144 -4.03 1.36 15.32
N PHE A 145 -2.99 2.17 15.31
CA PHE A 145 -3.01 3.41 14.55
C PHE A 145 -1.74 3.61 13.73
N GLU A 146 -1.82 4.52 12.80
CA GLU A 146 -0.74 4.92 11.91
C GLU A 146 -0.62 6.44 11.92
N ILE A 147 0.59 6.92 11.76
CA ILE A 147 0.88 8.35 11.60
C ILE A 147 1.77 8.57 10.39
N GLY A 148 1.51 9.64 9.67
CA GLY A 148 2.24 10.03 8.49
C GLY A 148 2.59 11.51 8.50
N LEU A 149 3.73 11.82 7.89
CA LEU A 149 4.19 13.17 7.64
C LEU A 149 4.76 13.23 6.23
N ILE A 150 4.41 14.27 5.48
CA ILE A 150 5.02 14.60 4.18
C ILE A 150 5.51 16.05 4.25
N THR A 151 6.73 16.28 3.79
CA THR A 151 7.34 17.61 3.69
C THR A 151 7.62 17.91 2.23
N HIS A 152 7.14 19.07 1.76
CA HIS A 152 7.41 19.61 0.43
C HIS A 152 8.70 20.42 0.50
N LEU A 153 9.84 19.76 0.24
CA LEU A 153 11.17 20.37 0.32
C LEU A 153 11.36 21.43 -0.76
N THR A 154 10.88 21.14 -1.96
CA THR A 154 10.78 22.07 -3.08
C THR A 154 9.44 21.85 -3.80
N ASP A 155 9.19 22.60 -4.87
CA ASP A 155 7.99 22.38 -5.71
C ASP A 155 7.99 21.00 -6.39
N LYS A 156 9.17 20.36 -6.52
CA LYS A 156 9.38 19.08 -7.20
C LYS A 156 9.81 17.95 -6.28
N LEU A 157 10.32 18.25 -5.08
CA LEU A 157 10.89 17.26 -4.18
C LEU A 157 10.07 17.16 -2.91
N ASN A 158 9.56 15.97 -2.64
CA ASN A 158 8.81 15.63 -1.45
C ASN A 158 9.55 14.55 -0.65
N ALA A 159 9.52 14.65 0.66
CA ALA A 159 10.00 13.64 1.59
C ALA A 159 8.89 13.26 2.56
N GLY A 160 8.87 12.05 3.04
CA GLY A 160 7.86 11.64 4.01
C GLY A 160 8.32 10.54 4.94
N ILE A 161 7.68 10.51 6.09
CA ILE A 161 7.84 9.49 7.13
C ILE A 161 6.47 8.90 7.40
N HIS A 162 6.41 7.60 7.58
CA HIS A 162 5.20 6.89 7.97
C HIS A 162 5.55 5.85 9.03
N VAL A 163 4.74 5.78 10.08
CA VAL A 163 4.87 4.80 11.15
C VAL A 163 3.56 4.04 11.30
N TYR A 164 3.62 2.74 11.15
CA TYR A 164 2.53 1.81 11.40
C TYR A 164 2.69 1.19 12.78
N ASN A 165 1.61 1.15 13.56
CA ASN A 165 1.51 0.52 14.87
C ASN A 165 2.62 0.95 15.87
N PRO A 166 2.79 2.28 16.14
CA PRO A 166 3.89 2.78 16.97
C PRO A 166 3.83 2.33 18.44
N ILE A 167 2.69 1.84 18.92
CA ILE A 167 2.49 1.44 20.34
C ILE A 167 2.40 -0.07 20.54
N GLY A 168 2.60 -0.88 19.50
CA GLY A 168 2.58 -2.34 19.63
C GLY A 168 1.21 -2.91 19.98
N GLY A 169 0.18 -2.62 19.15
CA GLY A 169 -1.16 -3.22 19.32
C GLY A 169 -1.10 -4.75 19.30
N LYS A 170 -1.98 -5.39 20.06
CA LYS A 170 -2.05 -6.85 20.18
C LYS A 170 -3.42 -7.38 19.79
N PHE A 171 -3.48 -8.63 19.38
CA PHE A 171 -4.72 -9.37 19.22
C PHE A 171 -5.38 -9.64 20.58
N SER A 172 -6.71 -9.60 20.60
CA SER A 172 -7.49 -9.64 21.84
C SER A 172 -7.49 -11.00 22.53
N LYS A 173 -7.33 -12.09 21.78
CA LYS A 173 -7.44 -13.45 22.33
C LYS A 173 -6.10 -14.19 22.34
N THR A 174 -5.28 -13.99 21.33
CA THR A 174 -4.00 -14.70 21.17
C THR A 174 -2.83 -13.96 21.81
N ASP A 175 -3.01 -12.68 22.22
CA ASP A 175 -1.94 -11.81 22.72
C ASP A 175 -0.79 -11.61 21.70
N GLU A 176 -0.95 -12.10 20.48
CA GLU A 176 0.02 -11.93 19.40
C GLU A 176 0.16 -10.45 19.05
N GLN A 177 1.38 -9.97 18.98
CA GLN A 177 1.65 -8.56 18.74
C GLN A 177 1.64 -8.24 17.24
N LEU A 178 0.90 -7.20 16.85
CA LEU A 178 1.02 -6.61 15.52
C LEU A 178 2.40 -5.98 15.37
N LYS A 179 3.11 -6.32 14.30
CA LYS A 179 4.45 -5.78 14.03
C LYS A 179 4.39 -4.30 13.70
N SER A 180 5.36 -3.56 14.21
CA SER A 180 5.56 -2.15 13.88
C SER A 180 6.31 -2.02 12.54
N ALA A 181 6.00 -0.98 11.76
CA ALA A 181 6.71 -0.69 10.53
C ALA A 181 6.99 0.81 10.39
N TYR A 182 8.18 1.11 9.91
CA TYR A 182 8.69 2.46 9.70
C TYR A 182 9.05 2.63 8.24
N LYS A 183 8.61 3.75 7.63
CA LYS A 183 8.93 4.09 6.25
C LYS A 183 9.53 5.47 6.16
N LEU A 184 10.54 5.60 5.32
CA LEU A 184 11.12 6.86 4.89
C LEU A 184 11.06 6.89 3.36
N GLY A 185 10.42 7.88 2.79
CA GLY A 185 10.22 7.99 1.35
C GLY A 185 10.64 9.33 0.79
N LEU A 186 11.02 9.31 -0.48
CA LEU A 186 11.35 10.47 -1.29
C LEU A 186 10.66 10.34 -2.65
N GLY A 187 10.19 11.47 -3.19
CA GLY A 187 9.63 11.54 -4.52
C GLY A 187 10.06 12.81 -5.24
N TYR A 188 10.40 12.67 -6.51
CA TYR A 188 10.83 13.77 -7.37
C TYR A 188 9.96 13.87 -8.62
N ASP A 189 9.21 14.97 -8.71
CA ASP A 189 8.40 15.33 -9.87
C ASP A 189 9.30 16.04 -10.92
N ALA A 190 9.95 15.24 -11.79
CA ALA A 190 10.92 15.77 -12.76
C ALA A 190 10.24 16.70 -13.77
N SER A 191 9.00 16.39 -14.18
CA SER A 191 8.15 17.20 -15.03
C SER A 191 6.68 16.90 -14.74
N ASP A 192 5.75 17.61 -15.38
CA ASP A 192 4.30 17.33 -15.28
C ASP A 192 3.89 15.95 -15.83
N LYS A 193 4.81 15.28 -16.53
CA LYS A 193 4.56 13.97 -17.13
C LYS A 193 5.32 12.82 -16.46
N PHE A 194 6.38 13.12 -15.73
CA PHE A 194 7.28 12.08 -15.22
C PHE A 194 7.65 12.35 -13.76
N PHE A 195 7.47 11.33 -12.95
CA PHE A 195 8.03 11.32 -11.60
C PHE A 195 8.68 9.97 -11.26
N VAL A 196 9.58 10.03 -10.31
CA VAL A 196 10.22 8.89 -9.68
C VAL A 196 10.10 9.02 -8.17
N SER A 197 9.88 7.92 -7.50
CA SER A 197 9.92 7.90 -6.05
C SER A 197 10.45 6.58 -5.52
N GLY A 198 10.85 6.59 -4.26
CA GLY A 198 11.33 5.42 -3.56
C GLY A 198 11.09 5.55 -2.07
N GLU A 199 11.05 4.41 -1.40
CA GLU A 199 10.90 4.33 0.04
C GLU A 199 11.77 3.21 0.62
N ILE A 200 12.29 3.44 1.81
CA ILE A 200 12.91 2.45 2.65
C ILE A 200 11.89 2.06 3.70
N VAL A 201 11.67 0.76 3.84
CA VAL A 201 10.71 0.19 4.80
C VAL A 201 11.46 -0.73 5.75
N LYS A 202 11.36 -0.45 7.04
CA LYS A 202 11.80 -1.36 8.10
C LYS A 202 10.58 -1.82 8.87
N GLU A 203 10.26 -3.07 8.75
CA GLU A 203 9.29 -3.76 9.57
C GLU A 203 10.03 -4.55 10.66
N GLU A 204 9.47 -4.61 11.85
CA GLU A 204 10.02 -5.36 12.97
C GLU A 204 10.22 -6.82 12.59
N ASP A 205 11.36 -7.39 12.99
CA ASP A 205 11.79 -8.77 12.66
C ASP A 205 12.06 -9.07 11.17
N TYR A 206 11.85 -8.13 10.25
CA TYR A 206 12.13 -8.32 8.82
C TYR A 206 13.35 -7.52 8.37
N PRO A 207 14.05 -7.98 7.33
CA PRO A 207 15.10 -7.18 6.67
C PRO A 207 14.55 -5.84 6.15
N VAL A 208 15.44 -4.88 6.00
CA VAL A 208 15.11 -3.61 5.34
C VAL A 208 14.67 -3.90 3.90
N ASN A 209 13.54 -3.34 3.52
CA ASN A 209 13.02 -3.37 2.17
C ASN A 209 13.17 -2.01 1.49
N VAL A 210 13.54 -1.99 0.23
CA VAL A 210 13.59 -0.81 -0.62
C VAL A 210 12.58 -0.98 -1.74
N ASN A 211 11.65 -0.05 -1.83
CA ASN A 211 10.71 0.06 -2.94
C ASN A 211 11.09 1.27 -3.79
N ALA A 212 11.05 1.12 -5.10
CA ALA A 212 11.25 2.22 -6.04
C ALA A 212 10.27 2.10 -7.20
N GLY A 213 9.86 3.24 -7.73
CA GLY A 213 8.92 3.25 -8.84
C GLY A 213 8.99 4.52 -9.65
N ILE A 214 8.48 4.43 -10.86
CA ILE A 214 8.39 5.51 -11.83
C ILE A 214 6.98 5.54 -12.43
N GLN A 215 6.53 6.71 -12.81
CA GLN A 215 5.33 6.89 -13.63
C GLN A 215 5.61 7.86 -14.77
N TYR A 216 5.13 7.51 -15.95
CA TYR A 216 5.16 8.38 -17.12
C TYR A 216 3.76 8.56 -17.69
N ARG A 217 3.38 9.82 -17.94
CA ARG A 217 2.11 10.22 -18.53
C ARG A 217 2.31 10.54 -20.00
N PHE A 218 1.84 9.67 -20.88
CA PHE A 218 1.95 9.83 -22.35
C PHE A 218 1.04 10.97 -22.82
N MET A 219 -0.18 11.02 -22.31
CA MET A 219 -1.18 12.06 -22.58
C MET A 219 -1.98 12.34 -21.31
N LYS A 220 -2.84 13.35 -21.33
CA LYS A 220 -3.64 13.73 -20.12
C LYS A 220 -4.42 12.55 -19.51
N GLN A 221 -4.85 11.62 -20.37
CA GLN A 221 -5.68 10.49 -19.99
C GLN A 221 -4.90 9.19 -19.76
N LEU A 222 -3.72 9.03 -20.37
CA LEU A 222 -2.99 7.75 -20.39
C LEU A 222 -1.64 7.87 -19.69
N PHE A 223 -1.39 6.97 -18.76
CA PHE A 223 -0.10 6.85 -18.08
C PHE A 223 0.28 5.38 -17.88
N ALA A 224 1.58 5.14 -17.71
CA ALA A 224 2.13 3.86 -17.29
C ALA A 224 3.01 4.06 -16.06
N ARG A 225 3.11 3.00 -15.28
CA ARG A 225 3.95 2.93 -14.07
C ARG A 225 4.68 1.61 -14.01
N ALA A 226 5.84 1.64 -13.38
CA ALA A 226 6.61 0.44 -13.09
C ALA A 226 7.40 0.64 -11.78
N GLY A 227 7.76 -0.44 -11.14
CA GLY A 227 8.59 -0.38 -9.95
C GLY A 227 9.04 -1.75 -9.47
N ILE A 228 9.84 -1.72 -8.41
CA ILE A 228 10.47 -2.88 -7.81
C ILE A 228 10.38 -2.82 -6.29
N SER A 229 10.42 -3.99 -5.65
CA SER A 229 10.54 -4.17 -4.21
C SER A 229 11.64 -5.18 -3.91
N SER A 230 12.61 -4.79 -3.08
CA SER A 230 13.80 -5.62 -2.84
C SER A 230 13.54 -6.84 -1.96
N ALA A 231 12.71 -6.70 -0.91
CA ALA A 231 12.49 -7.80 0.04
C ALA A 231 11.78 -8.99 -0.56
N THR A 232 10.90 -8.75 -1.52
CA THR A 232 10.13 -9.79 -2.19
C THR A 232 10.65 -10.10 -3.60
N SER A 233 11.75 -9.43 -4.03
CA SER A 233 12.24 -9.49 -5.41
C SER A 233 11.11 -9.27 -6.44
N LEU A 234 10.13 -8.46 -6.09
CA LEU A 234 8.92 -8.25 -6.84
C LEU A 234 9.11 -7.09 -7.81
N ALA A 235 8.80 -7.31 -9.08
CA ALA A 235 8.63 -6.26 -10.07
C ALA A 235 7.14 -6.05 -10.35
N TYR A 236 6.72 -4.81 -10.56
CA TYR A 236 5.35 -4.51 -10.96
C TYR A 236 5.30 -3.52 -12.10
N GLY A 237 4.22 -3.57 -12.85
CA GLY A 237 3.91 -2.62 -13.89
C GLY A 237 2.40 -2.45 -14.06
N GLY A 238 2.00 -1.38 -14.72
CA GLY A 238 0.61 -1.12 -14.99
C GLY A 238 0.39 0.08 -15.90
N VAL A 239 -0.80 0.13 -16.45
CA VAL A 239 -1.28 1.25 -17.26
C VAL A 239 -2.59 1.76 -16.68
N GLY A 240 -2.80 3.07 -16.74
CA GLY A 240 -4.01 3.70 -16.26
C GLY A 240 -4.59 4.65 -17.29
N VAL A 241 -5.91 4.62 -17.41
CA VAL A 241 -6.69 5.49 -18.26
C VAL A 241 -7.65 6.32 -17.42
N SER A 242 -7.59 7.63 -17.59
CA SER A 242 -8.52 8.57 -16.95
C SER A 242 -9.50 9.13 -17.98
N TRP A 243 -10.79 8.96 -17.71
CA TRP A 243 -11.86 9.49 -18.58
C TRP A 243 -12.91 10.20 -17.74
N ASN A 244 -13.07 11.50 -17.96
CA ASN A 244 -13.92 12.34 -17.14
C ASN A 244 -13.61 12.18 -15.64
N ASN A 245 -14.58 11.71 -14.87
CA ASN A 245 -14.45 11.50 -13.43
C ASN A 245 -13.94 10.10 -13.06
N PHE A 246 -13.76 9.22 -14.05
CA PHE A 246 -13.33 7.85 -13.83
C PHE A 246 -11.86 7.65 -14.17
N ARG A 247 -11.22 6.78 -13.43
CA ARG A 247 -9.88 6.24 -13.74
C ARG A 247 -9.90 4.73 -13.58
N LEU A 248 -9.41 4.04 -14.60
CA LEU A 248 -9.21 2.60 -14.62
C LEU A 248 -7.72 2.32 -14.73
N ASP A 249 -7.17 1.53 -13.80
CA ASP A 249 -5.80 1.05 -13.87
C ASP A 249 -5.81 -0.48 -13.96
N ILE A 250 -5.05 -1.01 -14.90
CA ILE A 250 -4.74 -2.43 -15.00
C ILE A 250 -3.27 -2.57 -14.61
N SER A 251 -2.99 -3.45 -13.66
CA SER A 251 -1.66 -3.65 -13.12
C SER A 251 -1.36 -5.12 -12.95
N GLY A 252 -0.09 -5.45 -12.85
CA GLY A 252 0.36 -6.77 -12.48
C GLY A 252 1.69 -6.70 -11.77
N SER A 253 1.92 -7.62 -10.87
CA SER A 253 3.21 -7.83 -10.26
C SER A 253 3.71 -9.25 -10.53
N TYR A 254 5.01 -9.40 -10.56
CA TYR A 254 5.67 -10.68 -10.79
C TYR A 254 6.62 -10.99 -9.65
N HIS A 255 6.46 -12.16 -9.08
CA HIS A 255 7.37 -12.72 -8.08
C HIS A 255 8.11 -13.91 -8.70
N PRO A 256 9.46 -13.99 -8.65
CA PRO A 256 10.23 -15.01 -9.36
C PRO A 256 9.85 -16.46 -9.05
N GLN A 257 9.40 -16.73 -7.82
CA GLN A 257 9.05 -18.08 -7.37
C GLN A 257 7.53 -18.34 -7.37
N LEU A 258 6.71 -17.32 -7.22
CA LEU A 258 5.26 -17.46 -7.01
C LEU A 258 4.42 -17.04 -8.23
N GLY A 259 5.05 -16.39 -9.22
CA GLY A 259 4.41 -16.03 -10.48
C GLY A 259 3.69 -14.68 -10.48
N TRP A 260 2.69 -14.54 -11.34
CA TRP A 260 1.99 -13.31 -11.64
C TRP A 260 0.82 -13.04 -10.69
N SER A 261 0.64 -11.75 -10.38
CA SER A 261 -0.48 -11.23 -9.59
C SER A 261 -1.18 -10.13 -10.37
N PRO A 262 -2.24 -10.44 -11.13
CA PRO A 262 -3.02 -9.43 -11.84
C PRO A 262 -3.89 -8.61 -10.89
N GLY A 263 -4.01 -7.31 -11.15
CA GLY A 263 -4.80 -6.38 -10.36
C GLY A 263 -5.55 -5.36 -11.21
N LEU A 264 -6.70 -4.93 -10.71
CA LEU A 264 -7.58 -3.93 -11.30
C LEU A 264 -7.95 -2.89 -10.26
N LEU A 265 -7.91 -1.62 -10.66
CA LEU A 265 -8.31 -0.49 -9.84
C LEU A 265 -9.30 0.39 -10.60
N LEU A 266 -10.39 0.76 -9.96
CA LEU A 266 -11.34 1.73 -10.46
C LEU A 266 -11.50 2.86 -9.45
N ILE A 267 -11.37 4.10 -9.91
CA ILE A 267 -11.57 5.31 -9.09
C ILE A 267 -12.64 6.18 -9.76
N MET A 268 -13.50 6.77 -8.94
CA MET A 268 -14.44 7.80 -9.30
C MET A 268 -14.22 9.05 -8.44
N ASN A 269 -14.01 10.20 -9.08
CA ASN A 269 -13.91 11.50 -8.43
C ASN A 269 -15.27 12.23 -8.56
N PHE A 270 -15.74 12.83 -7.45
CA PHE A 270 -17.03 13.52 -7.41
C PHE A 270 -16.92 15.03 -7.63
N GLY A 271 -15.69 15.56 -7.80
CA GLY A 271 -15.45 16.97 -8.11
C GLY A 271 -16.03 17.36 -9.47
N LYS A 272 -16.60 18.56 -9.57
CA LYS A 272 -16.98 19.13 -10.86
C LYS A 272 -15.69 19.53 -11.59
N LYS A 273 -15.39 18.94 -12.73
CA LYS A 273 -14.43 19.52 -13.67
C LYS A 273 -14.99 20.86 -14.11
N GLU A 274 -14.32 21.95 -13.80
CA GLU A 274 -14.53 23.22 -14.52
C GLU A 274 -14.18 22.95 -16.00
N ILE A 275 -15.19 22.92 -16.83
CA ILE A 275 -15.03 22.91 -18.28
C ILE A 275 -14.51 24.32 -18.61
N HIS A 276 -13.21 24.46 -18.74
CA HIS A 276 -12.65 25.63 -19.42
C HIS A 276 -13.12 25.56 -20.88
N VAL A 277 -14.23 26.21 -21.12
CA VAL A 277 -14.63 26.59 -22.49
C VAL A 277 -13.60 27.65 -22.90
N ASP A 278 -12.64 27.25 -23.74
CA ASP A 278 -11.79 28.20 -24.45
C ASP A 278 -12.73 29.14 -25.22
N GLY A 279 -13.00 30.30 -24.62
CA GLY A 279 -13.73 31.35 -25.29
C GLY A 279 -12.89 31.87 -26.44
N GLN A 280 -13.28 31.46 -27.64
CA GLN A 280 -12.89 32.17 -28.86
C GLN A 280 -13.22 33.65 -28.67
N LYS A 281 -12.21 34.46 -28.45
CA LYS A 281 -12.29 35.91 -28.73
C LYS A 281 -12.11 36.09 -30.24
N GLN A 282 -13.19 36.44 -30.90
CA GLN A 282 -13.20 37.10 -32.20
C GLN A 282 -12.65 38.50 -32.07
#